data_4da3f660b831f02ba085ee7f2ee40a5e
#
_entry.id   4da3f660b831f02ba085ee7f2ee40a5e
#
_cell.length_a   1.000
_cell.length_b   1.000
_cell.length_c   1.000
_cell.angle_alpha   90.00
_cell.angle_beta   90.00
_cell.angle_gamma   90.00
#
_symmetry.space_group_name_H-M   'P 1'
#
loop_
_entity.id
_entity.type
_entity.pdbx_description
1 polymer ?
#
loop_
_entity_poly.entity_id
_entity_poly.type
_entity_poly.pdbx_seq_one_letter_code
_entity_poly.pdbx_strand_id
1 'polypeptide(L)'
;MEYIKREAERKFREMSNFFKVVLVTGARQVGKTTMLKKLADGTDRTYVSLDDIMARELAQSDPALFFQKYKPPVIIDEVHYAPQLFEHIKVIGDSSEEYGQFWLTGSQQYDMMKNVRETLAGRIGILSLYLSLIHI
;
A
#
# COMPACT_ATOMS: atom_id res chain seq x y z
N MET A 1 -6.06 23.24 -2.54
CA MET A 1 -5.68 21.95 -3.17
C MET A 1 -4.25 21.55 -2.82
N GLU A 2 -3.27 22.41 -3.14
CA GLU A 2 -1.86 22.09 -2.85
C GLU A 2 -1.60 21.85 -1.37
N TYR A 3 -2.21 22.69 -0.51
CA TYR A 3 -2.04 22.52 0.93
C TYR A 3 -2.53 21.15 1.41
N ILE A 4 -3.72 20.74 0.93
CA ILE A 4 -4.31 19.46 1.31
C ILE A 4 -3.47 18.29 0.82
N LYS A 5 -2.95 18.38 -0.41
CA LYS A 5 -2.06 17.35 -0.95
C LYS A 5 -0.78 17.23 -0.15
N ARG A 6 -0.18 18.38 0.23
CA ARG A 6 1.05 18.37 1.03
C ARG A 6 0.82 17.76 2.42
N GLU A 7 -0.33 18.05 3.02
CA GLU A 7 -0.67 17.47 4.31
C GLU A 7 -0.83 15.96 4.22
N ALA A 8 -1.47 15.45 3.15
CA ALA A 8 -1.61 14.01 2.92
C ALA A 8 -0.24 13.37 2.75
N GLU A 9 0.64 13.99 1.96
CA GLU A 9 2.01 13.50 1.74
C GLU A 9 2.81 13.48 3.02
N ARG A 10 2.73 14.55 3.82
CA ARG A 10 3.44 14.63 5.09
C ARG A 10 2.98 13.54 6.04
N LYS A 11 1.67 13.38 6.15
CA LYS A 11 1.09 12.35 7.01
C LYS A 11 1.50 10.96 6.57
N PHE A 12 1.51 10.72 5.27
CA PHE A 12 1.95 9.45 4.73
C PHE A 12 3.41 9.17 5.09
N ARG A 13 4.28 10.15 4.94
CA ARG A 13 5.69 9.99 5.28
C ARG A 13 5.89 9.68 6.75
N GLU A 14 5.15 10.34 7.62
CA GLU A 14 5.20 10.04 9.06
C GLU A 14 4.79 8.60 9.32
N MET A 15 3.70 8.16 8.71
CA MET A 15 3.23 6.78 8.86
C MET A 15 4.26 5.78 8.34
N SER A 16 4.91 6.08 7.22
CA SER A 16 5.93 5.21 6.65
C SER A 16 7.15 5.06 7.54
N ASN A 17 7.40 6.02 8.41
CA ASN A 17 8.49 5.94 9.38
C ASN A 17 8.11 5.15 10.64
N PHE A 18 6.82 4.94 10.87
CA PHE A 18 6.32 4.25 12.07
C PHE A 18 5.86 2.83 11.82
N PHE A 19 5.38 2.53 10.62
CA PHE A 19 4.76 1.25 10.31
C PHE A 19 5.54 0.52 9.24
N LYS A 20 5.56 -0.80 9.31
CA LYS A 20 6.14 -1.64 8.27
C LYS A 20 5.36 -1.52 6.97
N VAL A 21 4.05 -1.33 7.10
CA VAL A 21 3.10 -1.31 6.00
C VAL A 21 2.25 -0.06 6.11
N VAL A 22 2.03 0.64 5.01
CA VAL A 22 1.08 1.75 4.96
C VAL A 22 0.11 1.51 3.82
N LEU A 23 -1.18 1.55 4.13
CA LEU A 23 -2.25 1.38 3.16
C LEU A 23 -2.94 2.71 2.93
N VAL A 24 -3.01 3.13 1.68
CA VAL A 24 -3.78 4.30 1.27
C VAL A 24 -5.08 3.83 0.64
N THR A 25 -6.20 4.24 1.22
CA THR A 25 -7.52 3.89 0.72
C THR A 25 -8.25 5.12 0.20
N GLY A 26 -9.30 4.88 -0.58
CA GLY A 26 -10.12 5.95 -1.14
C GLY A 26 -10.60 5.56 -2.52
N ALA A 27 -11.39 6.45 -3.11
CA ALA A 27 -11.90 6.23 -4.46
C ALA A 27 -10.77 6.32 -5.48
N ARG A 28 -10.97 5.71 -6.63
CA ARG A 28 -9.98 5.65 -7.70
C ARG A 28 -9.48 7.04 -8.13
N GLN A 29 -10.37 8.02 -8.11
CA GLN A 29 -10.07 9.36 -8.63
C GLN A 29 -9.38 10.28 -7.62
N VAL A 30 -9.07 9.81 -6.40
CA VAL A 30 -8.46 10.70 -5.41
C VAL A 30 -6.94 10.80 -5.52
N GLY A 31 -6.32 10.08 -6.47
CA GLY A 31 -4.89 10.24 -6.72
C GLY A 31 -3.97 9.46 -5.81
N LYS A 32 -4.44 8.33 -5.28
CA LYS A 32 -3.63 7.48 -4.39
C LYS A 32 -2.32 7.07 -5.02
N THR A 33 -2.40 6.47 -6.20
CA THR A 33 -1.24 5.96 -6.92
C THR A 33 -0.29 7.09 -7.34
N THR A 34 -0.85 8.19 -7.80
CA THR A 34 -0.06 9.36 -8.20
C THR A 34 0.77 9.88 -7.03
N MET A 35 0.17 9.97 -5.85
CA MET A 35 0.87 10.41 -4.65
C MET A 35 2.03 9.47 -4.31
N LEU A 36 1.77 8.16 -4.32
CA LEU A 36 2.80 7.19 -3.96
C LEU A 36 3.96 7.19 -4.95
N LYS A 37 3.67 7.28 -6.25
CA LYS A 37 4.72 7.35 -7.27
C LYS A 37 5.55 8.59 -7.12
N LYS A 38 4.92 9.73 -6.81
CA LYS A 38 5.63 10.97 -6.56
C LYS A 38 6.58 10.84 -5.38
N LEU A 39 6.10 10.26 -4.28
CA LEU A 39 6.92 10.09 -3.07
C LEU A 39 8.04 9.08 -3.27
N ALA A 40 7.88 8.14 -4.18
CA ALA A 40 8.89 7.13 -4.49
C ALA A 40 9.91 7.61 -5.52
N ASP A 41 9.69 8.78 -6.13
CA ASP A 41 10.56 9.30 -7.18
C ASP A 41 11.99 9.45 -6.63
N GLY A 42 12.96 9.00 -7.42
CA GLY A 42 14.37 9.05 -7.01
C GLY A 42 14.81 7.92 -6.08
N THR A 43 13.89 7.02 -5.73
CA THR A 43 14.21 5.84 -4.90
C THR A 43 14.25 4.59 -5.77
N ASP A 44 14.73 3.49 -5.20
CA ASP A 44 14.74 2.19 -5.86
C ASP A 44 13.51 1.33 -5.55
N ARG A 45 12.44 1.96 -5.07
CA ARG A 45 11.21 1.26 -4.72
C ARG A 45 10.55 0.65 -5.95
N THR A 46 10.23 -0.61 -5.87
CA THR A 46 9.55 -1.35 -6.93
C THR A 46 8.07 -0.96 -6.98
N TYR A 47 7.49 -0.95 -8.18
CA TYR A 47 6.06 -0.69 -8.35
C TYR A 47 5.42 -1.85 -9.10
N VAL A 48 4.26 -2.28 -8.64
CA VAL A 48 3.43 -3.26 -9.32
C VAL A 48 1.96 -2.94 -9.10
N SER A 49 1.14 -3.10 -10.15
CA SER A 49 -0.30 -2.94 -10.03
C SER A 49 -1.00 -4.28 -10.24
N LEU A 50 -1.93 -4.60 -9.36
CA LEU A 50 -2.75 -5.80 -9.50
C LEU A 50 -3.94 -5.60 -10.46
N ASP A 51 -4.04 -4.42 -11.07
CA ASP A 51 -4.88 -4.24 -12.27
C ASP A 51 -4.30 -5.05 -13.44
N ASP A 52 -2.99 -5.25 -13.47
CA ASP A 52 -2.35 -6.14 -14.42
C ASP A 52 -2.73 -7.58 -14.08
N ILE A 53 -3.37 -8.25 -15.03
CA ILE A 53 -3.91 -9.59 -14.82
C ILE A 53 -2.81 -10.60 -14.48
N MET A 54 -1.66 -10.51 -15.14
CA MET A 54 -0.56 -11.45 -14.87
C MET A 54 0.01 -11.27 -13.48
N ALA A 55 0.20 -10.02 -13.05
CA ALA A 55 0.68 -9.75 -11.70
C ALA A 55 -0.34 -10.21 -10.66
N ARG A 56 -1.62 -9.97 -10.94
CA ARG A 56 -2.71 -10.40 -10.06
C ARG A 56 -2.73 -11.91 -9.90
N GLU A 57 -2.64 -12.64 -11.00
CA GLU A 57 -2.65 -14.10 -10.95
C GLU A 57 -1.46 -14.64 -10.17
N LEU A 58 -0.29 -14.07 -10.36
CA LEU A 58 0.89 -14.46 -9.60
C LEU A 58 0.70 -14.19 -8.11
N ALA A 59 0.18 -13.03 -7.76
CA ALA A 59 -0.06 -12.67 -6.37
C ALA A 59 -1.05 -13.62 -5.70
N GLN A 60 -2.09 -14.06 -6.43
CA GLN A 60 -3.11 -14.95 -5.91
C GLN A 60 -2.63 -16.40 -5.80
N SER A 61 -1.87 -16.87 -6.79
CA SER A 61 -1.49 -18.28 -6.85
C SER A 61 -0.18 -18.60 -6.14
N ASP A 62 0.76 -17.64 -6.11
CA ASP A 62 2.07 -17.89 -5.52
C ASP A 62 2.64 -16.59 -4.91
N PRO A 63 2.16 -16.21 -3.72
CA PRO A 63 2.64 -15.00 -3.05
C PRO A 63 4.14 -14.99 -2.81
N ALA A 64 4.74 -16.12 -2.51
CA ALA A 64 6.18 -16.20 -2.28
C ALA A 64 6.98 -15.80 -3.50
N LEU A 65 6.58 -16.34 -4.67
CA LEU A 65 7.23 -15.99 -5.93
C LEU A 65 6.95 -14.54 -6.30
N PHE A 66 5.74 -14.06 -6.02
CA PHE A 66 5.39 -12.66 -6.24
C PHE A 66 6.40 -11.73 -5.55
N PHE A 67 6.74 -12.00 -4.29
CA PHE A 67 7.68 -11.16 -3.56
C PHE A 67 9.13 -11.40 -3.92
N GLN A 68 9.46 -12.51 -4.58
CA GLN A 68 10.77 -12.69 -5.18
C GLN A 68 10.94 -11.80 -6.40
N LYS A 69 9.85 -11.60 -7.16
CA LYS A 69 9.86 -10.73 -8.34
C LYS A 69 9.73 -9.26 -7.97
N TYR A 70 8.87 -8.94 -7.02
CA TYR A 70 8.59 -7.56 -6.58
C TYR A 70 9.05 -7.39 -5.14
N LYS A 71 10.35 -7.20 -4.97
CA LYS A 71 10.98 -7.15 -3.65
C LYS A 71 10.70 -5.83 -2.93
N PRO A 72 10.54 -5.86 -1.60
CA PRO A 72 10.48 -4.62 -0.83
C PRO A 72 11.80 -3.84 -0.93
N PRO A 73 11.76 -2.52 -0.85
CA PRO A 73 10.58 -1.69 -0.70
C PRO A 73 9.73 -1.69 -1.98
N VAL A 74 8.42 -1.79 -1.83
CA VAL A 74 7.53 -2.00 -2.96
C VAL A 74 6.23 -1.22 -2.79
N ILE A 75 5.67 -0.75 -3.91
CA ILE A 75 4.31 -0.22 -3.98
C ILE A 75 3.46 -1.28 -4.66
N ILE A 76 2.41 -1.74 -3.99
CA ILE A 76 1.44 -2.67 -4.56
C ILE A 76 0.11 -1.93 -4.71
N ASP A 77 -0.25 -1.66 -5.96
CA ASP A 77 -1.45 -0.93 -6.31
C ASP A 77 -2.63 -1.91 -6.42
N GLU A 78 -3.77 -1.52 -5.88
CA GLU A 78 -5.00 -2.32 -5.90
C GLU A 78 -4.83 -3.67 -5.19
N VAL A 79 -4.26 -3.65 -3.99
CA VAL A 79 -3.90 -4.86 -3.24
C VAL A 79 -5.12 -5.71 -2.86
N HIS A 80 -6.33 -5.11 -2.89
CA HIS A 80 -7.55 -5.83 -2.55
C HIS A 80 -7.83 -7.02 -3.47
N TYR A 81 -7.21 -7.06 -4.65
CA TYR A 81 -7.35 -8.21 -5.55
C TYR A 81 -6.66 -9.47 -5.04
N ALA A 82 -5.72 -9.34 -4.10
CA ALA A 82 -4.95 -10.49 -3.64
C ALA A 82 -4.75 -10.46 -2.14
N PRO A 83 -5.81 -10.73 -1.36
CA PRO A 83 -5.67 -10.79 0.11
C PRO A 83 -4.69 -11.88 0.56
N GLN A 84 -4.37 -12.82 -0.30
CA GLN A 84 -3.36 -13.85 -0.04
C GLN A 84 -1.99 -13.24 0.28
N LEU A 85 -1.73 -12.01 -0.14
CA LEU A 85 -0.46 -11.35 0.12
C LEU A 85 -0.29 -10.92 1.58
N PHE A 86 -1.36 -10.70 2.31
CA PHE A 86 -1.27 -10.08 3.65
C PHE A 86 -0.47 -10.91 4.63
N GLU A 87 -0.63 -12.21 4.64
CA GLU A 87 0.15 -13.08 5.52
C GLU A 87 1.65 -13.03 5.19
N HIS A 88 1.98 -12.99 3.92
CA HIS A 88 3.37 -12.89 3.48
C HIS A 88 3.95 -11.53 3.82
N ILE A 89 3.18 -10.46 3.66
CA ILE A 89 3.60 -9.11 4.05
C ILE A 89 3.92 -9.06 5.54
N LYS A 90 3.08 -9.69 6.35
CA LYS A 90 3.30 -9.77 7.79
C LYS A 90 4.63 -10.44 8.11
N VAL A 91 4.87 -11.61 7.53
CA VAL A 91 6.08 -12.38 7.79
C VAL A 91 7.33 -11.63 7.34
N ILE A 92 7.30 -11.08 6.12
CA ILE A 92 8.43 -10.34 5.57
C ILE A 92 8.70 -9.08 6.41
N GLY A 93 7.64 -8.35 6.77
CA GLY A 93 7.78 -7.15 7.59
C GLY A 93 8.36 -7.44 8.96
N ASP A 94 7.91 -8.53 9.58
CA ASP A 94 8.40 -8.91 10.90
C ASP A 94 9.85 -9.36 10.89
N SER A 95 10.34 -9.86 9.77
CA SER A 95 11.74 -10.31 9.66
C SER A 95 12.71 -9.18 9.30
N SER A 96 12.20 -7.98 9.07
CA SER A 96 13.01 -6.80 8.75
C SER A 96 12.88 -5.75 9.84
N GLU A 97 13.97 -5.04 10.13
CA GLU A 97 13.92 -3.92 11.06
C GLU A 97 13.57 -2.60 10.36
N GLU A 98 13.49 -2.60 9.04
CA GLU A 98 13.17 -1.41 8.26
C GLU A 98 11.68 -1.15 8.23
N TYR A 99 11.29 0.12 8.30
CA TYR A 99 9.92 0.57 8.22
C TYR A 99 9.59 1.04 6.81
N GLY A 100 8.27 1.14 6.51
CA GLY A 100 7.82 1.64 5.23
C GLY A 100 8.14 0.74 4.05
N GLN A 101 8.30 -0.55 4.30
CA GLN A 101 8.69 -1.51 3.26
C GLN A 101 7.58 -1.78 2.25
N PHE A 102 6.33 -1.68 2.68
CA PHE A 102 5.18 -1.96 1.84
C PHE A 102 4.26 -0.76 1.80
N TRP A 103 4.13 -0.16 0.64
CA TRP A 103 3.14 0.88 0.39
C TRP A 103 2.05 0.28 -0.48
N LEU A 104 0.82 0.29 0.04
CA LEU A 104 -0.30 -0.37 -0.60
C LEU A 104 -1.38 0.64 -0.93
N THR A 105 -2.10 0.40 -2.03
CA THR A 105 -3.37 1.09 -2.28
C THR A 105 -4.48 0.05 -2.36
N GLY A 106 -5.69 0.47 -2.04
CA GLY A 106 -6.84 -0.43 -2.16
C GLY A 106 -8.15 0.30 -1.91
N SER A 107 -9.23 -0.41 -2.19
CA SER A 107 -10.57 0.10 -1.91
C SER A 107 -10.93 -0.11 -0.43
N GLN A 108 -11.96 0.60 0.02
CA GLN A 108 -12.45 0.48 1.40
C GLN A 108 -13.55 -0.57 1.52
N GLN A 109 -13.43 -1.69 0.83
CA GLN A 109 -14.38 -2.78 0.95
C GLN A 109 -14.30 -3.38 2.36
N TYR A 110 -15.45 -3.72 2.91
CA TYR A 110 -15.54 -4.20 4.29
C TYR A 110 -14.67 -5.42 4.55
N ASP A 111 -14.79 -6.44 3.70
CA ASP A 111 -14.06 -7.69 3.89
C ASP A 111 -12.55 -7.49 3.80
N MET A 112 -12.12 -6.66 2.86
CA MET A 112 -10.70 -6.34 2.71
C MET A 112 -10.17 -5.62 3.95
N MET A 113 -10.90 -4.61 4.43
CA MET A 113 -10.48 -3.85 5.61
C MET A 113 -10.46 -4.71 6.86
N LYS A 114 -11.43 -5.62 7.01
CA LYS A 114 -11.45 -6.55 8.13
C LYS A 114 -10.24 -7.47 8.10
N ASN A 115 -9.93 -8.03 6.93
CA ASN A 115 -8.79 -8.92 6.74
C ASN A 115 -7.47 -8.20 7.04
N VAL A 116 -7.32 -6.98 6.55
CA VAL A 116 -6.13 -6.15 6.81
C VAL A 116 -5.96 -5.93 8.31
N ARG A 117 -7.02 -5.55 9.01
CA ARG A 117 -6.94 -5.28 10.45
C ARG A 117 -6.62 -6.52 11.25
N GLU A 118 -7.16 -7.67 10.87
CA GLU A 118 -6.91 -8.93 11.58
C GLU A 118 -5.49 -9.44 11.32
N THR A 119 -5.03 -9.38 10.07
CA THR A 119 -3.74 -9.95 9.69
C THR A 119 -2.57 -9.04 10.04
N LEU A 120 -2.73 -7.74 9.81
CA LEU A 120 -1.64 -6.77 9.93
C LEU A 120 -1.76 -5.85 11.14
N ALA A 121 -2.53 -6.26 12.14
CA ALA A 121 -2.72 -5.47 13.36
C ALA A 121 -1.36 -5.13 13.98
N GLY A 122 -1.19 -3.86 14.35
CA GLY A 122 0.05 -3.36 14.94
C GLY A 122 1.18 -3.12 13.94
N ARG A 123 1.01 -3.53 12.68
CA ARG A 123 2.05 -3.40 11.65
C ARG A 123 1.68 -2.41 10.56
N ILE A 124 0.41 -2.01 10.49
CA ILE A 124 -0.10 -1.22 9.39
C ILE A 124 -0.67 0.11 9.86
N GLY A 125 -0.34 1.17 9.12
CA GLY A 125 -1.02 2.45 9.21
C GLY A 125 -1.94 2.60 8.02
N ILE A 126 -3.12 3.17 8.23
CA ILE A 126 -4.11 3.35 7.17
C ILE A 126 -4.39 4.82 6.99
N LEU A 127 -4.16 5.32 5.78
CA LEU A 127 -4.47 6.69 5.41
C LEU A 127 -5.63 6.68 4.42
N SER A 128 -6.75 7.27 4.81
CA SER A 128 -7.93 7.34 3.96
C SER A 128 -7.99 8.69 3.27
N LEU A 129 -8.05 8.68 1.95
CA LEU A 129 -8.16 9.88 1.14
C LEU A 129 -9.60 10.02 0.63
N TYR A 130 -10.17 11.18 0.84
CA TYR A 130 -11.52 11.48 0.41
C TYR A 130 -11.52 12.64 -0.57
N LEU A 131 -12.45 12.63 -1.53
CA LEU A 131 -12.56 13.72 -2.49
C LEU A 131 -12.75 15.07 -1.80
N SER A 132 -13.49 15.10 -0.70
CA SER A 132 -13.72 16.34 0.04
C SER A 132 -12.45 16.93 0.63
N LEU A 133 -11.42 16.11 0.89
CA LEU A 133 -10.13 16.58 1.36
C LEU A 133 -9.27 17.16 0.24
N ILE A 134 -9.59 16.82 -1.00
CA ILE A 134 -8.79 17.20 -2.16
C ILE A 134 -9.39 18.40 -2.89
N HIS A 135 -10.69 18.60 -2.74
CA HIS A 135 -11.44 19.61 -3.49
C HIS A 135 -11.88 20.82 -2.68
N ILE A 136 -11.43 20.96 -1.47
CA ILE A 136 -11.77 22.12 -0.64
C ILE A 136 -11.15 23.41 -1.18
#